data_ef202afe2d7474b8d5e3d49345b8166a
#
_entry.id   ef202afe2d7474b8d5e3d49345b8166a
#
_cell.length_a   1.000
_cell.length_b   1.000
_cell.length_c   1.000
_cell.angle_alpha   90.00
_cell.angle_beta   90.00
_cell.angle_gamma   90.00
#
_symmetry.space_group_name_H-M   'P 1'
#
loop_
_entity.id
_entity.type
_entity.pdbx_description
1 polymer ?
#
loop_
_entity_poly.entity_id
_entity_poly.type
_entity_poly.pdbx_seq_one_letter_code
_entity_poly.pdbx_strand_id
1 'polypeptide(L)'
;MRQLQCILLTSVRARTCSIARVRTHSFRVRFIILTQAIMHTYVTGWEYIVEKHGGKLPVRIKAVPEGTVLPYKNCCMTVENTDPKCFWLVNFLETLLVQVWYPMTVASNSREQKKVILKYLSETSCWKDAKDPNHPDNAVNFKLHDFGFRGVSSVETAGIGDAGHLTQFLGT
;
A
#
# COMPACT_ATOMS: atom_id res chain seq x y z
N MET A 1 20.25 -2.96 -22.04
CA MET A 1 19.58 -3.98 -21.20
C MET A 1 18.48 -3.28 -20.41
N ARG A 2 17.22 -3.70 -20.54
CA ARG A 2 16.13 -3.18 -19.70
C ARG A 2 16.29 -3.78 -18.31
N GLN A 3 16.57 -2.98 -17.30
CA GLN A 3 16.51 -3.46 -15.91
C GLN A 3 15.03 -3.61 -15.52
N LEU A 4 14.59 -4.85 -15.38
CA LEU A 4 13.33 -5.22 -14.76
C LEU A 4 13.62 -5.48 -13.29
N GLN A 5 13.10 -4.64 -12.43
CA GLN A 5 13.16 -4.87 -11.00
C GLN A 5 11.78 -5.33 -10.52
N CYS A 6 11.74 -6.55 -10.05
CA CYS A 6 10.56 -7.13 -9.42
C CYS A 6 10.64 -6.86 -7.92
N ILE A 7 9.75 -6.04 -7.39
CA ILE A 7 9.67 -5.81 -5.95
C ILE A 7 8.92 -6.99 -5.34
N LEU A 8 9.69 -7.95 -4.88
CA LEU A 8 9.18 -9.06 -4.07
C LEU A 8 9.08 -8.56 -2.63
N LEU A 9 7.88 -8.27 -2.19
CA LEU A 9 7.61 -8.05 -0.78
C LEU A 9 7.64 -9.40 -0.05
N THR A 10 8.86 -9.81 0.33
CA THR A 10 9.06 -10.95 1.22
C THR A 10 8.88 -10.46 2.65
N SER A 11 7.70 -10.49 3.15
CA SER A 11 7.53 -10.15 4.55
C SER A 11 6.45 -11.00 5.21
N VAL A 12 6.87 -11.52 6.36
CA VAL A 12 6.05 -11.94 7.51
C VAL A 12 4.83 -12.80 7.15
N ARG A 13 4.86 -14.01 7.59
CA ARG A 13 3.86 -15.10 7.75
C ARG A 13 2.34 -14.82 7.52
N ALA A 14 1.95 -13.78 6.80
CA ALA A 14 0.60 -13.64 6.31
C ALA A 14 0.46 -14.46 5.02
N ARG A 15 -0.38 -15.47 5.02
CA ARG A 15 -0.58 -16.37 3.87
C ARG A 15 -1.22 -15.69 2.65
N THR A 16 -1.70 -14.47 2.83
CA THR A 16 -2.32 -13.66 1.77
C THR A 16 -2.00 -12.18 2.00
N CYS A 17 -1.66 -11.48 0.94
CA CYS A 17 -1.43 -10.04 0.96
C CYS A 17 -2.59 -9.36 0.24
N SER A 18 -3.14 -8.33 0.84
CA SER A 18 -4.18 -7.48 0.25
C SER A 18 -3.59 -6.10 -0.05
N ILE A 19 -3.84 -5.57 -1.23
CA ILE A 19 -3.37 -4.23 -1.59
C ILE A 19 -4.41 -3.22 -1.13
N ALA A 20 -4.01 -2.34 -0.21
CA ALA A 20 -4.83 -1.22 0.20
C ALA A 20 -4.89 -0.16 -0.91
N ARG A 21 -5.99 0.58 -0.97
CA ARG A 21 -6.26 1.61 -1.97
C ARG A 21 -5.25 2.75 -1.92
N VAL A 22 -4.31 2.77 -2.84
CA VAL A 22 -3.44 3.92 -3.09
C VAL A 22 -4.05 4.72 -4.25
N ARG A 23 -4.87 5.73 -3.93
CA ARG A 23 -5.36 6.66 -4.96
C ARG A 23 -4.17 7.38 -5.59
N THR A 24 -3.96 7.17 -6.88
CA THR A 24 -2.97 7.87 -7.72
C THR A 24 -3.36 9.33 -7.96
N HIS A 25 -3.81 10.05 -6.93
CA HIS A 25 -4.00 11.48 -7.04
C HIS A 25 -2.71 12.21 -6.69
N SER A 26 -2.08 12.69 -7.75
CA SER A 26 -1.08 13.74 -7.73
C SER A 26 0.12 13.48 -6.82
N PHE A 27 1.01 12.59 -7.24
CA PHE A 27 2.41 12.59 -6.81
C PHE A 27 3.12 13.87 -7.29
N ARG A 28 2.52 15.03 -7.01
CA ARG A 28 3.18 16.31 -7.13
C ARG A 28 3.88 16.62 -5.80
N VAL A 29 5.22 16.40 -5.82
CA VAL A 29 6.17 17.35 -5.23
C VAL A 29 6.47 17.34 -3.74
N ARG A 30 5.95 16.48 -2.86
CA ARG A 30 6.54 16.36 -1.50
C ARG A 30 7.82 15.53 -1.44
N PHE A 31 8.25 15.06 -2.61
CA PHE A 31 9.45 14.25 -2.80
C PHE A 31 10.78 15.01 -2.66
N ILE A 32 10.75 16.32 -2.75
CA ILE A 32 11.97 17.14 -2.85
C ILE A 32 12.74 17.25 -1.53
N ILE A 33 12.10 17.16 -0.39
CA ILE A 33 12.73 17.50 0.89
C ILE A 33 13.60 16.38 1.47
N LEU A 34 13.23 15.11 1.30
CA LEU A 34 14.05 13.97 1.77
C LEU A 34 15.22 13.63 0.84
N THR A 35 15.21 14.13 -0.37
CA THR A 35 16.17 13.81 -1.41
C THR A 35 17.34 14.77 -1.49
N GLN A 36 17.35 15.90 -0.80
CA GLN A 36 18.44 16.89 -0.87
C GLN A 36 19.81 16.32 -0.47
N ALA A 37 19.87 15.39 0.47
CA ALA A 37 21.13 14.75 0.87
C ALA A 37 21.67 13.74 -0.16
N ILE A 38 20.79 13.12 -0.94
CA ILE A 38 21.15 12.14 -1.99
C ILE A 38 21.25 12.82 -3.36
N MET A 39 20.64 14.00 -3.53
CA MET A 39 20.53 14.71 -4.82
C MET A 39 21.83 15.21 -5.42
N HIS A 40 22.88 15.42 -4.64
CA HIS A 40 24.16 15.91 -5.19
C HIS A 40 24.77 14.97 -6.27
N THR A 41 24.39 13.70 -6.26
CA THR A 41 24.96 12.70 -7.19
C THR A 41 24.18 12.57 -8.50
N TYR A 42 22.93 13.09 -8.57
CA TYR A 42 22.05 12.87 -9.73
C TYR A 42 21.40 14.14 -10.29
N VAL A 43 21.92 15.33 -9.98
CA VAL A 43 21.36 16.61 -10.44
C VAL A 43 21.14 16.62 -11.95
N THR A 44 22.17 16.24 -12.72
CA THR A 44 22.12 16.18 -14.19
C THR A 44 21.06 15.20 -14.71
N GLY A 45 20.81 14.10 -13.97
CA GLY A 45 19.76 13.14 -14.32
C GLY A 45 18.35 13.71 -14.14
N TRP A 46 18.13 14.49 -13.09
CA TRP A 46 16.84 15.16 -12.86
C TRP A 46 16.61 16.30 -13.84
N GLU A 47 17.64 17.10 -14.15
CA GLU A 47 17.60 18.12 -15.19
C GLU A 47 17.21 17.52 -16.54
N TYR A 48 17.83 16.40 -16.89
CA TYR A 48 17.49 15.66 -18.12
C TYR A 48 16.01 15.24 -18.15
N ILE A 49 15.46 14.75 -17.02
CA ILE A 49 14.04 14.38 -16.95
C ILE A 49 13.14 15.61 -17.16
N VAL A 50 13.50 16.76 -16.58
CA VAL A 50 12.75 17.99 -16.76
C VAL A 50 12.79 18.44 -18.21
N GLU A 51 13.98 18.50 -18.82
CA GLU A 51 14.18 18.99 -20.17
C GLU A 51 13.60 18.06 -21.24
N LYS A 52 13.89 16.76 -21.12
CA LYS A 52 13.52 15.79 -22.17
C LYS A 52 12.11 15.21 -22.00
N HIS A 53 11.66 15.03 -20.77
CA HIS A 53 10.38 14.39 -20.46
C HIS A 53 9.37 15.35 -19.84
N GLY A 54 9.66 16.67 -19.79
CA GLY A 54 8.76 17.67 -19.22
C GLY A 54 8.43 17.42 -17.76
N GLY A 55 9.38 16.88 -17.01
CA GLY A 55 9.23 16.54 -15.58
C GLY A 55 8.42 15.27 -15.31
N LYS A 56 8.06 14.50 -16.32
CA LYS A 56 7.41 13.19 -16.16
C LYS A 56 8.48 12.10 -16.03
N LEU A 57 8.32 11.23 -15.05
CA LEU A 57 9.27 10.14 -14.82
C LEU A 57 9.18 9.11 -15.96
N PRO A 58 10.29 8.80 -16.65
CA PRO A 58 10.32 7.83 -17.73
C PRO A 58 10.33 6.39 -17.19
N VAL A 59 9.25 6.00 -16.51
CA VAL A 59 9.06 4.66 -15.95
C VAL A 59 7.70 4.10 -16.34
N ARG A 60 7.63 2.79 -16.40
CA ARG A 60 6.38 2.04 -16.55
C ARG A 60 6.16 1.21 -15.30
N ILE A 61 5.05 1.44 -14.62
CA ILE A 61 4.63 0.69 -13.45
C ILE A 61 3.43 -0.16 -13.85
N LYS A 62 3.52 -1.47 -13.61
CA LYS A 62 2.39 -2.40 -13.73
C LYS A 62 2.15 -2.99 -12.35
N ALA A 63 0.92 -2.91 -11.87
CA ALA A 63 0.52 -3.45 -10.58
C ALA A 63 -0.76 -4.27 -10.73
N VAL A 64 -0.98 -5.21 -9.84
CA VAL A 64 -2.27 -5.89 -9.74
C VAL A 64 -3.36 -4.90 -9.34
N PRO A 65 -4.61 -5.12 -9.74
CA PRO A 65 -5.72 -4.28 -9.31
C PRO A 65 -5.80 -4.18 -7.79
N GLU A 66 -6.17 -3.00 -7.32
CA GLU A 66 -6.35 -2.72 -5.90
C GLU A 66 -7.41 -3.63 -5.28
N GLY A 67 -7.18 -4.08 -4.04
CA GLY A 67 -8.05 -5.04 -3.37
C GLY A 67 -7.83 -6.51 -3.75
N THR A 68 -6.94 -6.79 -4.72
CA THR A 68 -6.62 -8.18 -5.10
C THR A 68 -5.89 -8.88 -3.96
N VAL A 69 -6.37 -10.07 -3.61
CA VAL A 69 -5.72 -10.94 -2.64
C VAL A 69 -4.71 -11.82 -3.37
N LEU A 70 -3.43 -11.64 -3.03
CA LEU A 70 -2.33 -12.41 -3.62
C LEU A 70 -1.75 -13.41 -2.62
N PRO A 71 -1.43 -14.64 -3.05
CA PRO A 71 -0.60 -15.52 -2.24
C PRO A 71 0.79 -14.91 -2.01
N TYR A 72 1.41 -15.23 -0.86
CA TYR A 72 2.78 -14.82 -0.60
C TYR A 72 3.74 -15.34 -1.70
N LYS A 73 4.89 -14.67 -1.86
CA LYS A 73 5.87 -14.93 -2.93
C LYS A 73 5.41 -14.61 -4.35
N ASN A 74 4.27 -13.95 -4.53
CA ASN A 74 3.87 -13.42 -5.82
C ASN A 74 4.25 -11.94 -5.94
N CYS A 75 4.61 -11.55 -7.17
CA CYS A 75 4.92 -10.17 -7.49
C CYS A 75 3.63 -9.37 -7.59
N CYS A 76 3.50 -8.33 -6.77
CA CYS A 76 2.34 -7.43 -6.81
C CYS A 76 2.54 -6.24 -7.75
N MET A 77 3.80 -5.87 -8.05
CA MET A 77 4.11 -4.71 -8.87
C MET A 77 5.45 -4.90 -9.59
N THR A 78 5.53 -4.42 -10.82
CA THR A 78 6.78 -4.32 -11.59
C THR A 78 7.01 -2.87 -12.00
N VAL A 79 8.28 -2.46 -11.98
CA VAL A 79 8.71 -1.12 -12.41
C VAL A 79 9.84 -1.28 -13.41
N GLU A 80 9.74 -0.63 -14.56
CA GLU A 80 10.77 -0.63 -15.59
C GLU A 80 11.07 0.77 -16.10
N ASN A 81 12.34 1.07 -16.37
CA ASN A 81 12.73 2.29 -17.06
C ASN A 81 12.26 2.25 -18.51
N THR A 82 11.72 3.36 -19.00
CA THR A 82 11.39 3.55 -20.42
C THR A 82 12.46 4.30 -21.18
N ASP A 83 13.38 4.99 -20.48
CA ASP A 83 14.52 5.67 -21.05
C ASP A 83 15.83 5.08 -20.49
N PRO A 84 16.73 4.52 -21.35
CA PRO A 84 18.00 3.95 -20.91
C PRO A 84 18.92 4.94 -20.18
N LYS A 85 18.80 6.25 -20.45
CA LYS A 85 19.60 7.28 -19.75
C LYS A 85 19.18 7.45 -18.29
N CYS A 86 17.96 7.03 -17.94
CA CYS A 86 17.43 7.07 -16.58
C CYS A 86 17.57 5.73 -15.85
N PHE A 87 18.61 4.95 -16.15
CA PHE A 87 18.83 3.59 -15.58
C PHE A 87 18.79 3.55 -14.04
N TRP A 88 19.20 4.63 -13.39
CA TRP A 88 19.25 4.79 -11.93
C TRP A 88 17.86 4.99 -11.31
N LEU A 89 16.87 5.42 -12.10
CA LEU A 89 15.58 5.91 -11.59
C LEU A 89 14.75 4.83 -10.91
N VAL A 90 14.77 3.59 -11.42
CA VAL A 90 14.03 2.47 -10.79
C VAL A 90 14.58 2.17 -9.41
N ASN A 91 15.91 2.13 -9.26
CA ASN A 91 16.54 1.92 -7.97
C ASN A 91 16.23 3.06 -6.98
N PHE A 92 16.17 4.31 -7.48
CA PHE A 92 15.80 5.44 -6.67
C PHE A 92 14.34 5.36 -6.19
N LEU A 93 13.42 4.95 -7.07
CA LEU A 93 12.00 4.81 -6.75
C LEU A 93 11.69 3.61 -5.84
N GLU A 94 12.55 2.60 -5.84
CA GLU A 94 12.37 1.40 -5.01
C GLU A 94 12.13 1.74 -3.54
N THR A 95 12.96 2.62 -2.97
CA THR A 95 12.86 3.04 -1.56
C THR A 95 11.48 3.60 -1.20
N LEU A 96 10.84 4.30 -2.15
CA LEU A 96 9.49 4.82 -1.95
C LEU A 96 8.41 3.75 -2.14
N LEU A 97 8.55 3.01 -3.22
CA LEU A 97 7.51 2.06 -3.62
C LEU A 97 7.43 0.89 -2.63
N VAL A 98 8.56 0.55 -2.00
CA VAL A 98 8.58 -0.46 -0.93
C VAL A 98 7.70 -0.06 0.26
N GLN A 99 7.51 1.23 0.54
CA GLN A 99 6.67 1.69 1.66
C GLN A 99 5.21 1.24 1.57
N VAL A 100 4.74 0.79 0.41
CA VAL A 100 3.38 0.22 0.26
C VAL A 100 3.16 -1.05 1.09
N TRP A 101 4.23 -1.67 1.60
CA TRP A 101 4.14 -2.83 2.49
C TRP A 101 3.27 -2.56 3.72
N TYR A 102 3.33 -1.33 4.26
CA TYR A 102 2.67 -1.01 5.52
C TYR A 102 1.14 -1.03 5.40
N PRO A 103 0.50 -0.25 4.52
CA PRO A 103 -0.96 -0.32 4.36
C PRO A 103 -1.42 -1.71 3.88
N MET A 104 -0.64 -2.41 3.06
CA MET A 104 -0.94 -3.78 2.65
C MET A 104 -0.94 -4.75 3.83
N THR A 105 0.02 -4.61 4.73
CA THR A 105 0.11 -5.45 5.94
C THR A 105 -1.05 -5.17 6.88
N VAL A 106 -1.40 -3.90 7.11
CA VAL A 106 -2.53 -3.53 7.94
C VAL A 106 -3.84 -4.08 7.36
N ALA A 107 -4.08 -3.88 6.07
CA ALA A 107 -5.28 -4.38 5.38
C ALA A 107 -5.38 -5.92 5.46
N SER A 108 -4.26 -6.62 5.24
CA SER A 108 -4.21 -8.08 5.30
C SER A 108 -4.50 -8.60 6.71
N ASN A 109 -3.89 -7.98 7.73
CA ASN A 109 -4.10 -8.34 9.12
C ASN A 109 -5.57 -8.09 9.54
N SER A 110 -6.11 -6.93 9.20
CA SER A 110 -7.50 -6.58 9.47
C SER A 110 -8.47 -7.58 8.81
N ARG A 111 -8.18 -7.99 7.56
CA ARG A 111 -8.98 -9.00 6.84
C ARG A 111 -8.98 -10.35 7.56
N GLU A 112 -7.84 -10.84 7.99
CA GLU A 112 -7.77 -12.13 8.68
C GLU A 112 -8.44 -12.08 10.07
N GLN A 113 -8.29 -10.96 10.78
CA GLN A 113 -9.00 -10.73 12.04
C GLN A 113 -10.52 -10.68 11.82
N LYS A 114 -10.99 -9.98 10.77
CA LYS A 114 -12.41 -9.92 10.43
C LYS A 114 -13.02 -11.31 10.21
N LYS A 115 -12.31 -12.21 9.54
CA LYS A 115 -12.77 -13.60 9.34
C LYS A 115 -12.95 -14.34 10.65
N VAL A 116 -12.00 -14.19 11.57
CA VAL A 116 -12.08 -14.83 12.90
C VAL A 116 -13.25 -14.27 13.70
N ILE A 117 -13.38 -12.94 13.74
CA ILE A 117 -14.48 -12.26 14.45
C ILE A 117 -15.82 -12.68 13.87
N LEU A 118 -15.96 -12.69 12.54
CA LEU A 118 -17.21 -13.06 11.86
C LEU A 118 -17.60 -14.51 12.17
N LYS A 119 -16.62 -15.43 12.18
CA LYS A 119 -16.87 -16.83 12.55
C LYS A 119 -17.53 -16.92 13.92
N TYR A 120 -16.91 -16.33 14.94
CA TYR A 120 -17.45 -16.41 16.29
C TYR A 120 -18.74 -15.64 16.49
N LEU A 121 -18.91 -14.49 15.82
CA LEU A 121 -20.21 -13.80 15.83
C LEU A 121 -21.31 -14.67 15.24
N SER A 122 -21.03 -15.38 14.14
CA SER A 122 -22.02 -16.26 13.51
C SER A 122 -22.39 -17.46 14.39
N GLU A 123 -21.45 -17.97 15.19
CA GLU A 123 -21.66 -19.09 16.11
C GLU A 123 -22.43 -18.67 17.36
N THR A 124 -22.23 -17.45 17.86
CA THR A 124 -22.74 -16.99 19.16
C THR A 124 -23.93 -16.03 19.06
N SER A 125 -24.22 -15.46 17.87
CA SER A 125 -25.31 -14.51 17.67
C SER A 125 -26.67 -15.21 17.60
N CYS A 126 -27.67 -14.59 18.24
CA CYS A 126 -29.07 -14.99 18.09
C CYS A 126 -29.79 -14.29 16.94
N TRP A 127 -29.18 -13.26 16.35
CA TRP A 127 -29.76 -12.48 15.25
C TRP A 127 -29.73 -13.26 13.93
N LYS A 128 -30.89 -13.48 13.32
CA LYS A 128 -31.01 -14.29 12.08
C LYS A 128 -31.46 -13.48 10.88
N ASP A 129 -32.05 -12.30 11.09
CA ASP A 129 -32.44 -11.42 9.98
C ASP A 129 -31.21 -10.67 9.44
N ALA A 130 -30.86 -10.92 8.18
CA ALA A 130 -29.73 -10.28 7.52
C ALA A 130 -29.85 -8.75 7.38
N LYS A 131 -31.05 -8.20 7.54
CA LYS A 131 -31.29 -6.75 7.55
C LYS A 131 -31.09 -6.11 8.92
N ASP A 132 -31.03 -6.92 9.99
CA ASP A 132 -30.80 -6.41 11.33
C ASP A 132 -29.37 -5.83 11.46
N PRO A 133 -29.21 -4.61 12.01
CA PRO A 133 -27.89 -4.03 12.25
C PRO A 133 -26.98 -4.91 13.14
N ASN A 134 -27.58 -5.73 14.00
CA ASN A 134 -26.83 -6.64 14.88
C ASN A 134 -26.56 -8.02 14.25
N HIS A 135 -27.03 -8.27 13.02
CA HIS A 135 -26.65 -9.48 12.31
C HIS A 135 -25.12 -9.57 12.17
N PRO A 136 -24.51 -10.75 12.31
CA PRO A 136 -23.05 -10.90 12.25
C PRO A 136 -22.37 -10.16 11.09
N ASP A 137 -22.91 -10.24 9.89
CA ASP A 137 -22.33 -9.61 8.69
C ASP A 137 -22.35 -8.07 8.74
N ASN A 138 -23.31 -7.47 9.46
CA ASN A 138 -23.39 -6.04 9.66
C ASN A 138 -22.57 -5.60 10.87
N ALA A 139 -22.74 -6.28 11.99
CA ALA A 139 -22.10 -5.96 13.26
C ALA A 139 -20.57 -6.08 13.21
N VAL A 140 -20.04 -7.02 12.44
CA VAL A 140 -18.59 -7.26 12.33
C VAL A 140 -17.83 -6.02 11.89
N ASN A 141 -18.43 -5.15 11.10
CA ASN A 141 -17.81 -3.95 10.58
C ASN A 141 -17.35 -2.96 11.67
N PHE A 142 -17.93 -3.06 12.87
CA PHE A 142 -17.66 -2.18 14.02
C PHE A 142 -17.05 -2.94 15.22
N LYS A 143 -16.55 -4.15 15.02
CA LYS A 143 -16.02 -4.97 16.13
C LYS A 143 -14.54 -4.81 16.38
N LEU A 144 -13.83 -4.13 15.49
CA LEU A 144 -12.44 -3.81 15.65
C LEU A 144 -12.17 -2.37 15.20
N HIS A 145 -11.50 -1.60 16.05
CA HIS A 145 -11.11 -0.22 15.79
C HIS A 145 -9.58 -0.12 15.79
N ASP A 146 -9.03 0.76 14.95
CA ASP A 146 -7.62 1.08 14.98
C ASP A 146 -7.36 2.22 15.98
N PHE A 147 -6.56 1.95 17.00
CA PHE A 147 -6.05 2.94 17.95
C PHE A 147 -4.55 3.16 17.80
N GLY A 148 -4.00 2.88 16.64
CA GLY A 148 -2.57 2.90 16.35
C GLY A 148 -1.94 4.28 16.39
N PHE A 149 -2.70 5.38 16.29
CA PHE A 149 -2.17 6.73 16.23
C PHE A 149 -1.23 7.04 17.40
N ARG A 150 -1.53 6.56 18.58
CA ARG A 150 -0.68 6.72 19.77
C ARG A 150 0.67 6.01 19.71
N GLY A 151 0.88 5.11 18.77
CA GLY A 151 2.08 4.26 18.65
C GLY A 151 2.91 4.49 17.38
N VAL A 152 2.40 5.25 16.41
CA VAL A 152 3.11 5.53 15.14
C VAL A 152 3.99 6.78 15.22
N SER A 153 4.88 6.94 14.23
CA SER A 153 5.89 8.01 14.22
C SER A 153 5.36 9.36 13.76
N SER A 154 4.23 9.40 13.04
CA SER A 154 3.65 10.63 12.49
C SER A 154 2.15 10.49 12.22
N VAL A 155 1.47 11.63 12.04
CA VAL A 155 0.05 11.68 11.65
C VAL A 155 -0.16 11.03 10.28
N GLU A 156 0.76 11.25 9.34
CA GLU A 156 0.71 10.63 8.02
C GLU A 156 0.78 9.12 8.09
N THR A 157 1.64 8.59 8.95
CA THR A 157 1.75 7.13 9.18
C THR A 157 0.46 6.57 9.78
N ALA A 158 -0.16 7.30 10.73
CA ALA A 158 -1.46 6.92 11.27
C ALA A 158 -2.50 6.83 10.15
N GLY A 159 -2.65 7.89 9.35
CA GLY A 159 -3.63 7.93 8.26
C GLY A 159 -3.42 6.84 7.20
N ILE A 160 -2.17 6.44 6.95
CA ILE A 160 -1.86 5.31 6.05
C ILE A 160 -2.33 3.98 6.67
N GLY A 161 -2.09 3.79 7.97
CA GLY A 161 -2.57 2.62 8.71
C GLY A 161 -4.09 2.54 8.75
N ASP A 162 -4.74 3.63 9.13
CA ASP A 162 -6.20 3.75 9.14
C ASP A 162 -6.80 3.44 7.77
N ALA A 163 -6.25 3.99 6.70
CA ALA A 163 -6.71 3.69 5.34
C ALA A 163 -6.62 2.20 5.00
N GLY A 164 -5.58 1.50 5.47
CA GLY A 164 -5.46 0.05 5.36
C GLY A 164 -6.54 -0.68 6.17
N HIS A 165 -6.78 -0.27 7.41
CA HIS A 165 -7.79 -0.85 8.31
C HIS A 165 -9.21 -0.65 7.78
N LEU A 166 -9.53 0.54 7.30
CA LEU A 166 -10.85 0.91 6.76
C LEU A 166 -11.22 0.16 5.48
N THR A 167 -10.30 -0.57 4.86
CA THR A 167 -10.67 -1.51 3.77
C THR A 167 -11.51 -2.68 4.29
N GLN A 168 -11.47 -2.96 5.59
CA GLN A 168 -12.11 -4.11 6.21
C GLN A 168 -13.15 -3.73 7.27
N PHE A 169 -12.90 -2.70 8.06
CA PHE A 169 -13.75 -2.23 9.14
C PHE A 169 -14.20 -0.79 8.90
N LEU A 170 -15.21 -0.32 9.60
CA LEU A 170 -15.79 1.03 9.44
C LEU A 170 -15.46 1.98 10.61
N GLY A 171 -14.56 1.59 11.50
CA GLY A 171 -14.18 2.40 12.66
C GLY A 171 -12.67 2.46 12.87
N THR A 172 -12.14 3.67 13.16
CA THR A 172 -10.78 3.94 13.63
C THR A 172 -10.83 4.67 14.94
#